data_be5358dddbb165666a37779778964e2d
#
_entry.id   be5358dddbb165666a37779778964e2d
#
_cell.length_a   1.000
_cell.length_b   1.000
_cell.length_c   1.000
_cell.angle_alpha   90.00
_cell.angle_beta   90.00
_cell.angle_gamma   90.00
#
_symmetry.space_group_name_H-M   'P 1'
#
loop_
_entity.id
_entity.type
_entity.pdbx_description
1 polymer ?
#
loop_
_entity_poly.entity_id
_entity_poly.type
_entity_poly.pdbx_seq_one_letter_code
_entity_poly.pdbx_strand_id
1 'polypeptide(L)'
;SGEFTRNRDFSLPVEGMQISLKAKIGPENIEFYDTAKLTEEILGDSIFSNMFLVGAAWQKGLIPLSEESILEAIKLNGASIEGNLNAFKLGRWSVVDLNSVKKLLNKREEISSDLSLTDIIEDRKNRLTNYQDSKLAKKYEELVNKACNLDENIGISVAKSYYKLLAYKDEYEVARLHVSYLKDGIEKTFDNVGQIRFHLAPPLLSKKDKNGHLIKKEFGSWVFPILKILAKGKYLRGTIFDIFGYTSERKIERNLITEYEKDIELCLNNFSQDKINLILQRCLIPQEYKGFGHVKLKSIEDNKSNIISLMSKIIDNNNIENIKVA
;
A
#
# COMPACT_ATOMS: atom_id res chain seq x y z
N SER A 1 26.83 -4.83 1.91
CA SER A 1 25.74 -3.84 2.06
C SER A 1 25.52 -3.00 0.79
N GLY A 2 26.55 -2.78 -0.04
CA GLY A 2 26.42 -2.01 -1.29
C GLY A 2 25.66 -2.73 -2.42
N GLU A 3 25.57 -4.05 -2.40
CA GLU A 3 24.82 -4.82 -3.39
C GLU A 3 23.32 -4.68 -3.24
N PHE A 4 22.81 -4.64 -2.00
CA PHE A 4 21.39 -4.45 -1.72
C PHE A 4 20.82 -3.15 -2.32
N THR A 5 21.62 -2.10 -2.36
CA THR A 5 21.22 -0.81 -2.96
C THR A 5 21.46 -0.73 -4.47
N ARG A 6 22.30 -1.60 -5.03
CA ARG A 6 22.71 -1.57 -6.45
C ARG A 6 22.06 -2.67 -7.29
N ASN A 7 21.79 -3.82 -6.68
CA ASN A 7 21.19 -4.97 -7.34
C ASN A 7 19.75 -5.16 -6.87
N ARG A 8 18.81 -4.85 -7.74
CA ARG A 8 17.37 -4.95 -7.45
C ARG A 8 16.90 -6.38 -7.23
N ASP A 9 17.56 -7.35 -7.86
CA ASP A 9 17.21 -8.77 -7.80
C ASP A 9 17.96 -9.49 -6.66
N PHE A 10 18.71 -8.72 -5.85
CA PHE A 10 19.41 -9.25 -4.70
C PHE A 10 18.40 -9.63 -3.60
N SER A 11 18.26 -10.92 -3.37
CA SER A 11 17.53 -11.43 -2.22
C SER A 11 18.50 -11.65 -1.06
N LEU A 12 18.15 -11.11 0.11
CA LEU A 12 18.94 -11.40 1.32
C LEU A 12 18.83 -12.89 1.65
N PRO A 13 19.95 -13.61 1.78
CA PRO A 13 19.95 -15.02 2.12
C PRO A 13 19.66 -15.22 3.61
N VAL A 14 18.43 -14.86 4.04
CA VAL A 14 18.03 -14.81 5.45
C VAL A 14 18.23 -16.15 6.15
N GLU A 15 17.84 -17.25 5.52
CA GLU A 15 18.01 -18.59 6.08
C GLU A 15 19.50 -18.93 6.28
N GLY A 16 20.35 -18.64 5.30
CA GLY A 16 21.79 -18.84 5.40
C GLY A 16 22.42 -18.00 6.52
N MET A 17 21.96 -16.76 6.67
CA MET A 17 22.39 -15.87 7.76
C MET A 17 21.98 -16.42 9.12
N GLN A 18 20.73 -16.90 9.26
CA GLN A 18 20.24 -17.52 10.50
C GLN A 18 21.02 -18.79 10.87
N ILE A 19 21.29 -19.66 9.89
CA ILE A 19 22.10 -20.87 10.10
C ILE A 19 23.52 -20.50 10.56
N SER A 20 24.15 -19.53 9.91
CA SER A 20 25.50 -19.07 10.24
C SER A 20 25.57 -18.47 11.66
N LEU A 21 24.56 -17.71 12.06
CA LEU A 21 24.48 -17.13 13.41
C LEU A 21 24.27 -18.22 14.46
N LYS A 22 23.36 -19.17 14.23
CA LYS A 22 23.14 -20.30 15.14
C LYS A 22 24.41 -21.14 15.33
N ALA A 23 25.14 -21.38 14.22
CA ALA A 23 26.39 -22.12 14.29
C ALA A 23 27.51 -21.42 15.10
N LYS A 24 27.52 -20.07 15.11
CA LYS A 24 28.53 -19.28 15.82
C LYS A 24 28.22 -19.04 17.29
N ILE A 25 26.95 -18.85 17.61
CA ILE A 25 26.52 -18.36 18.96
C ILE A 25 25.94 -19.52 19.78
N GLY A 26 25.51 -20.60 19.12
CA GLY A 26 24.71 -21.68 19.68
C GLY A 26 23.21 -21.42 19.48
N PRO A 27 22.43 -22.42 19.06
CA PRO A 27 21.02 -22.27 18.79
C PRO A 27 20.21 -21.88 20.03
N GLU A 28 20.67 -22.23 21.22
CA GLU A 28 20.05 -21.91 22.51
C GLU A 28 20.26 -20.45 22.93
N ASN A 29 21.26 -19.76 22.37
CA ASN A 29 21.61 -18.37 22.73
C ASN A 29 21.04 -17.35 21.74
N ILE A 30 20.23 -17.77 20.76
CA ILE A 30 19.72 -16.87 19.73
C ILE A 30 18.25 -17.12 19.48
N GLU A 31 17.50 -16.04 19.39
CA GLU A 31 16.12 -16.03 18.95
C GLU A 31 15.94 -15.03 17.81
N PHE A 32 15.00 -15.32 16.91
CA PHE A 32 14.67 -14.48 15.78
C PHE A 32 13.20 -14.03 15.87
N TYR A 33 12.99 -12.73 15.74
CA TYR A 33 11.67 -12.12 15.68
C TYR A 33 11.53 -11.35 14.36
N ASP A 34 10.42 -11.55 13.65
CA ASP A 34 10.01 -10.66 12.55
C ASP A 34 9.36 -9.41 13.14
N THR A 35 10.19 -8.56 13.71
CA THR A 35 9.72 -7.38 14.45
C THR A 35 9.03 -6.38 13.55
N ALA A 36 9.51 -6.22 12.31
CA ALA A 36 8.90 -5.31 11.35
C ALA A 36 7.46 -5.72 11.06
N LYS A 37 7.24 -7.00 10.71
CA LYS A 37 5.90 -7.54 10.49
C LYS A 37 5.01 -7.41 11.73
N LEU A 38 5.51 -7.82 12.90
CA LEU A 38 4.74 -7.79 14.13
C LEU A 38 4.30 -6.36 14.52
N THR A 39 5.20 -5.37 14.40
CA THR A 39 4.87 -4.00 14.78
C THR A 39 4.05 -3.28 13.73
N GLU A 40 4.31 -3.49 12.44
CA GLU A 40 3.52 -2.90 11.37
C GLU A 40 2.07 -3.41 11.39
N GLU A 41 1.86 -4.71 11.50
CA GLU A 41 0.52 -5.30 11.46
C GLU A 41 -0.26 -5.10 12.76
N ILE A 42 0.39 -5.10 13.93
CA ILE A 42 -0.31 -4.95 15.22
C ILE A 42 -0.42 -3.49 15.65
N LEU A 43 0.65 -2.69 15.47
CA LEU A 43 0.74 -1.31 15.96
C LEU A 43 0.61 -0.27 14.84
N GLY A 44 0.65 -0.70 13.57
CA GLY A 44 0.44 0.16 12.39
C GLY A 44 1.70 0.75 11.79
N ASP A 45 2.91 0.57 12.39
CA ASP A 45 4.17 1.09 11.87
C ASP A 45 5.35 0.23 12.31
N SER A 46 6.25 -0.08 11.37
CA SER A 46 7.49 -0.82 11.63
C SER A 46 8.55 -0.02 12.42
N ILE A 47 8.35 1.31 12.58
CA ILE A 47 9.23 2.18 13.38
C ILE A 47 9.33 1.71 14.84
N PHE A 48 8.30 1.04 15.33
CA PHE A 48 8.22 0.51 16.70
C PHE A 48 9.06 -0.75 16.93
N SER A 49 9.71 -1.32 15.90
CA SER A 49 10.53 -2.54 16.01
C SER A 49 11.64 -2.43 17.06
N ASN A 50 12.24 -1.26 17.21
CA ASN A 50 13.32 -1.04 18.20
C ASN A 50 12.80 -1.20 19.63
N MET A 51 11.66 -0.58 19.96
CA MET A 51 11.09 -0.67 21.29
C MET A 51 10.50 -2.06 21.58
N PHE A 52 10.01 -2.76 20.56
CA PHE A 52 9.65 -4.17 20.67
C PHE A 52 10.86 -5.02 21.11
N LEU A 53 12.02 -4.86 20.45
CA LEU A 53 13.25 -5.57 20.82
C LEU A 53 13.74 -5.21 22.22
N VAL A 54 13.65 -3.94 22.62
CA VAL A 54 13.96 -3.52 24.00
C VAL A 54 13.06 -4.25 24.99
N GLY A 55 11.76 -4.34 24.72
CA GLY A 55 10.80 -5.07 25.55
C GLY A 55 11.12 -6.57 25.67
N ALA A 56 11.46 -7.19 24.54
CA ALA A 56 11.84 -8.62 24.51
C ALA A 56 13.15 -8.86 25.27
N ALA A 57 14.17 -8.03 25.06
CA ALA A 57 15.46 -8.12 25.77
C ALA A 57 15.29 -7.88 27.28
N TRP A 58 14.47 -6.90 27.67
CA TRP A 58 14.18 -6.63 29.06
C TRP A 58 13.48 -7.80 29.75
N GLN A 59 12.46 -8.40 29.11
CA GLN A 59 11.74 -9.55 29.65
C GLN A 59 12.65 -10.78 29.86
N LYS A 60 13.72 -10.88 29.06
CA LYS A 60 14.76 -11.93 29.24
C LYS A 60 15.82 -11.58 30.28
N GLY A 61 15.69 -10.45 30.96
CA GLY A 61 16.67 -10.02 31.98
C GLY A 61 17.99 -9.49 31.40
N LEU A 62 18.06 -9.18 30.10
CA LEU A 62 19.28 -8.73 29.43
C LEU A 62 19.54 -7.22 29.65
N ILE A 63 18.56 -6.48 30.13
CA ILE A 63 18.66 -5.04 30.39
C ILE A 63 18.53 -4.79 31.88
N PRO A 64 19.59 -4.34 32.58
CA PRO A 64 19.62 -4.16 34.05
C PRO A 64 19.01 -2.81 34.47
N LEU A 65 17.79 -2.52 34.02
CA LEU A 65 17.03 -1.31 34.36
C LEU A 65 15.65 -1.74 34.88
N SER A 66 15.06 -0.91 35.76
CA SER A 66 13.68 -1.13 36.17
C SER A 66 12.68 -0.84 35.06
N GLU A 67 11.52 -1.44 35.08
CA GLU A 67 10.45 -1.16 34.14
C GLU A 67 10.06 0.32 34.18
N GLU A 68 9.91 0.87 35.38
CA GLU A 68 9.54 2.28 35.59
C GLU A 68 10.53 3.22 34.90
N SER A 69 11.84 2.95 35.01
CA SER A 69 12.86 3.76 34.38
C SER A 69 12.75 3.77 32.86
N ILE A 70 12.44 2.61 32.24
CA ILE A 70 12.25 2.51 30.79
C ILE A 70 10.99 3.25 30.36
N LEU A 71 9.86 3.04 31.09
CA LEU A 71 8.60 3.70 30.77
C LEU A 71 8.70 5.22 30.90
N GLU A 72 9.39 5.71 31.93
CA GLU A 72 9.65 7.15 32.10
C GLU A 72 10.56 7.70 30.99
N ALA A 73 11.60 6.98 30.59
CA ALA A 73 12.45 7.38 29.48
C ALA A 73 11.67 7.50 28.15
N ILE A 74 10.72 6.58 27.90
CA ILE A 74 9.83 6.66 26.73
C ILE A 74 8.96 7.94 26.78
N LYS A 75 8.41 8.25 27.96
CA LYS A 75 7.59 9.46 28.14
C LYS A 75 8.44 10.74 27.99
N LEU A 76 9.62 10.77 28.57
CA LEU A 76 10.55 11.91 28.47
C LEU A 76 11.02 12.15 27.03
N ASN A 77 11.20 11.10 26.23
CA ASN A 77 11.54 11.22 24.82
C ASN A 77 10.45 11.89 23.99
N GLY A 78 9.18 11.81 24.41
CA GLY A 78 8.06 12.55 23.84
C GLY A 78 7.59 12.10 22.45
N ALA A 79 8.34 11.23 21.76
CA ALA A 79 7.99 10.78 20.39
C ALA A 79 7.10 9.54 20.45
N SER A 80 5.89 9.62 19.88
CA SER A 80 4.94 8.49 19.75
C SER A 80 4.83 7.65 21.03
N ILE A 81 4.63 8.32 22.17
CA ILE A 81 4.70 7.73 23.52
C ILE A 81 3.86 6.45 23.60
N GLU A 82 2.59 6.51 23.25
CA GLU A 82 1.67 5.38 23.33
C GLU A 82 2.13 4.21 22.44
N GLY A 83 2.54 4.49 21.20
CA GLY A 83 3.07 3.48 20.27
C GLY A 83 4.30 2.77 20.81
N ASN A 84 5.25 3.52 21.39
CA ASN A 84 6.46 2.97 21.99
C ASN A 84 6.18 2.17 23.28
N LEU A 85 5.26 2.62 24.12
CA LEU A 85 4.82 1.87 25.30
C LEU A 85 4.16 0.55 24.91
N ASN A 86 3.31 0.56 23.89
CA ASN A 86 2.65 -0.63 23.38
C ASN A 86 3.64 -1.59 22.72
N ALA A 87 4.63 -1.08 21.98
CA ALA A 87 5.70 -1.89 21.39
C ALA A 87 6.56 -2.57 22.46
N PHE A 88 6.94 -1.85 23.52
CA PHE A 88 7.65 -2.42 24.65
C PHE A 88 6.86 -3.56 25.30
N LYS A 89 5.58 -3.36 25.59
CA LYS A 89 4.69 -4.40 26.15
C LYS A 89 4.54 -5.59 25.21
N LEU A 90 4.38 -5.34 23.90
CA LEU A 90 4.25 -6.39 22.90
C LEU A 90 5.53 -7.24 22.81
N GLY A 91 6.70 -6.61 22.87
CA GLY A 91 7.99 -7.30 22.93
C GLY A 91 8.11 -8.20 24.16
N ARG A 92 7.72 -7.71 25.33
CA ARG A 92 7.68 -8.50 26.56
C ARG A 92 6.74 -9.70 26.42
N TRP A 93 5.53 -9.48 25.90
CA TRP A 93 4.56 -10.54 25.71
C TRP A 93 5.05 -11.60 24.73
N SER A 94 5.75 -11.21 23.66
CA SER A 94 6.31 -12.16 22.68
C SER A 94 7.32 -13.14 23.26
N VAL A 95 8.03 -12.79 24.32
CA VAL A 95 8.93 -13.68 25.06
C VAL A 95 8.16 -14.69 25.89
N VAL A 96 7.02 -14.30 26.45
CA VAL A 96 6.19 -15.16 27.30
C VAL A 96 5.32 -16.09 26.44
N ASP A 97 4.70 -15.57 25.40
CA ASP A 97 3.81 -16.32 24.50
C ASP A 97 3.76 -15.71 23.09
N LEU A 98 4.75 -16.08 22.27
CA LEU A 98 4.83 -15.64 20.88
C LEU A 98 3.62 -16.13 20.04
N ASN A 99 3.05 -17.29 20.37
CA ASN A 99 1.92 -17.82 19.61
C ASN A 99 0.67 -16.96 19.80
N SER A 100 0.41 -16.49 21.01
CA SER A 100 -0.70 -15.57 21.26
C SER A 100 -0.48 -14.23 20.59
N VAL A 101 0.75 -13.71 20.53
CA VAL A 101 1.07 -12.50 19.77
C VAL A 101 0.85 -12.72 18.26
N LYS A 102 1.26 -13.86 17.71
CA LYS A 102 1.00 -14.21 16.30
C LYS A 102 -0.49 -14.37 15.98
N LYS A 103 -1.30 -14.82 16.92
CA LYS A 103 -2.76 -14.87 16.73
C LYS A 103 -3.41 -13.49 16.54
N LEU A 104 -2.78 -12.41 17.06
CA LEU A 104 -3.25 -11.05 16.79
C LEU A 104 -3.10 -10.66 15.32
N LEU A 105 -2.08 -11.18 14.63
CA LEU A 105 -1.92 -10.98 13.18
C LEU A 105 -3.10 -11.61 12.43
N ASN A 106 -3.38 -12.87 12.72
CA ASN A 106 -4.48 -13.62 12.08
C ASN A 106 -5.84 -12.98 12.37
N LYS A 107 -6.05 -12.48 13.59
CA LYS A 107 -7.29 -11.80 13.97
C LYS A 107 -7.53 -10.51 13.19
N ARG A 108 -6.47 -9.80 12.76
CA ARG A 108 -6.57 -8.61 11.93
C ARG A 108 -6.84 -8.97 10.46
N GLU A 109 -6.30 -10.09 9.99
CA GLU A 109 -6.66 -10.68 8.70
C GLU A 109 -8.13 -11.15 8.71
N GLU A 110 -8.60 -11.78 9.79
CA GLU A 110 -10.02 -12.13 9.99
C GLU A 110 -10.93 -10.89 10.03
N ILE A 111 -10.55 -9.83 10.76
CA ILE A 111 -11.30 -8.56 10.79
C ILE A 111 -11.30 -7.88 9.42
N SER A 112 -10.23 -8.04 8.62
CA SER A 112 -10.19 -7.56 7.23
C SER A 112 -10.92 -8.49 6.26
N SER A 113 -11.13 -9.76 6.62
CA SER A 113 -11.94 -10.73 5.88
C SER A 113 -13.42 -10.71 6.26
N ASP A 114 -13.78 -10.15 7.42
CA ASP A 114 -15.16 -10.03 7.91
C ASP A 114 -15.95 -8.84 7.35
N LEU A 115 -15.30 -7.96 6.56
CA LEU A 115 -16.06 -6.99 5.77
C LEU A 115 -16.82 -7.75 4.69
N SER A 116 -18.14 -7.72 4.77
CA SER A 116 -18.96 -8.29 3.71
C SER A 116 -18.58 -7.64 2.36
N LEU A 117 -18.77 -8.36 1.26
CA LEU A 117 -18.55 -7.80 -0.07
C LEU A 117 -19.28 -6.46 -0.23
N THR A 118 -20.47 -6.33 0.34
CA THR A 118 -21.29 -5.12 0.36
C THR A 118 -20.55 -3.96 1.07
N ASP A 119 -19.95 -4.23 2.23
CA ASP A 119 -19.20 -3.22 2.99
C ASP A 119 -17.94 -2.76 2.23
N ILE A 120 -17.26 -3.70 1.57
CA ILE A 120 -16.09 -3.39 0.72
C ILE A 120 -16.51 -2.47 -0.43
N ILE A 121 -17.60 -2.78 -1.13
CA ILE A 121 -18.09 -1.98 -2.25
C ILE A 121 -18.47 -0.58 -1.76
N GLU A 122 -19.23 -0.48 -0.67
CA GLU A 122 -19.70 0.80 -0.15
C GLU A 122 -18.54 1.67 0.36
N ASP A 123 -17.56 1.11 1.09
CA ASP A 123 -16.35 1.85 1.48
C ASP A 123 -15.60 2.39 0.26
N ARG A 124 -15.41 1.56 -0.77
CA ARG A 124 -14.70 1.98 -1.99
C ARG A 124 -15.46 3.03 -2.79
N LYS A 125 -16.77 2.93 -2.89
CA LYS A 125 -17.64 3.97 -3.49
C LYS A 125 -17.48 5.30 -2.78
N ASN A 126 -17.56 5.30 -1.46
CA ASN A 126 -17.39 6.49 -0.65
C ASN A 126 -16.00 7.12 -0.85
N ARG A 127 -14.95 6.31 -0.89
CA ARG A 127 -13.59 6.77 -1.17
C ARG A 127 -13.44 7.33 -2.57
N LEU A 128 -14.01 6.69 -3.61
CA LEU A 128 -13.94 7.17 -4.99
C LEU A 128 -14.76 8.46 -5.19
N THR A 129 -15.89 8.62 -4.50
CA THR A 129 -16.64 9.87 -4.48
C THR A 129 -15.81 11.01 -3.86
N ASN A 130 -15.07 10.72 -2.78
CA ASN A 130 -14.16 11.69 -2.18
C ASN A 130 -12.91 11.94 -3.04
N TYR A 131 -12.41 10.91 -3.73
CA TYR A 131 -11.26 10.99 -4.62
C TYR A 131 -11.55 11.85 -5.85
N GLN A 132 -12.70 11.66 -6.49
CA GLN A 132 -13.12 12.45 -7.65
C GLN A 132 -14.59 12.88 -7.56
N ASP A 133 -15.51 11.97 -7.88
CA ASP A 133 -16.96 12.26 -7.92
C ASP A 133 -17.80 10.97 -7.87
N SER A 134 -19.14 11.14 -7.82
CA SER A 134 -20.10 10.04 -7.83
C SER A 134 -20.16 9.27 -9.16
N LYS A 135 -19.75 9.88 -10.28
CA LYS A 135 -19.72 9.20 -11.59
C LYS A 135 -18.64 8.11 -11.61
N LEU A 136 -17.47 8.43 -11.05
CA LEU A 136 -16.39 7.46 -10.91
C LEU A 136 -16.79 6.32 -9.98
N ALA A 137 -17.43 6.63 -8.85
CA ALA A 137 -17.94 5.64 -7.92
C ALA A 137 -19.00 4.73 -8.56
N LYS A 138 -19.91 5.28 -9.37
CA LYS A 138 -20.91 4.51 -10.09
C LYS A 138 -20.28 3.60 -11.15
N LYS A 139 -19.31 4.10 -11.91
CA LYS A 139 -18.56 3.29 -12.89
C LYS A 139 -17.87 2.08 -12.23
N TYR A 140 -17.27 2.31 -11.05
CA TYR A 140 -16.68 1.25 -10.25
C TYR A 140 -17.73 0.21 -9.85
N GLU A 141 -18.85 0.65 -9.28
CA GLU A 141 -19.93 -0.22 -8.80
C GLU A 141 -20.52 -1.09 -9.93
N GLU A 142 -20.72 -0.51 -11.10
CA GLU A 142 -21.28 -1.22 -12.27
C GLU A 142 -20.41 -2.41 -12.68
N LEU A 143 -19.11 -2.26 -12.79
CA LEU A 143 -18.20 -3.35 -13.16
C LEU A 143 -18.09 -4.41 -12.05
N VAL A 144 -18.01 -3.97 -10.81
CA VAL A 144 -17.93 -4.88 -9.65
C VAL A 144 -19.20 -5.70 -9.53
N ASN A 145 -20.39 -5.10 -9.67
CA ASN A 145 -21.67 -5.82 -9.60
C ASN A 145 -21.82 -6.82 -10.74
N LYS A 146 -21.36 -6.50 -11.97
CA LYS A 146 -21.32 -7.49 -13.06
C LYS A 146 -20.49 -8.72 -12.68
N ALA A 147 -19.33 -8.51 -12.05
CA ALA A 147 -18.48 -9.61 -11.62
C ALA A 147 -19.09 -10.42 -10.45
N CYS A 148 -19.69 -9.73 -9.47
CA CYS A 148 -20.38 -10.36 -8.32
C CYS A 148 -21.54 -11.25 -8.75
N ASN A 149 -22.28 -10.88 -9.80
CA ASN A 149 -23.41 -11.65 -10.30
C ASN A 149 -23.00 -13.01 -10.87
N LEU A 150 -21.73 -13.21 -11.22
CA LEU A 150 -21.21 -14.48 -11.75
C LEU A 150 -20.55 -15.31 -10.66
N ASP A 151 -19.71 -14.70 -9.84
CA ASP A 151 -19.00 -15.36 -8.74
C ASP A 151 -18.54 -14.32 -7.69
N GLU A 152 -18.75 -14.62 -6.41
CA GLU A 152 -18.41 -13.73 -5.30
C GLU A 152 -16.90 -13.45 -5.20
N ASN A 153 -16.05 -14.47 -5.43
CA ASN A 153 -14.60 -14.32 -5.35
C ASN A 153 -14.07 -13.46 -6.51
N ILE A 154 -14.67 -13.60 -7.71
CA ILE A 154 -14.37 -12.72 -8.84
C ILE A 154 -14.78 -11.28 -8.48
N GLY A 155 -15.96 -11.10 -7.91
CA GLY A 155 -16.45 -9.80 -7.43
C GLY A 155 -15.50 -9.13 -6.44
N ILE A 156 -15.05 -9.86 -5.41
CA ILE A 156 -14.07 -9.36 -4.42
C ILE A 156 -12.74 -8.98 -5.09
N SER A 157 -12.26 -9.83 -6.01
CA SER A 157 -10.98 -9.61 -6.70
C SER A 157 -11.03 -8.38 -7.59
N VAL A 158 -12.13 -8.20 -8.34
CA VAL A 158 -12.38 -7.01 -9.16
C VAL A 158 -12.53 -5.78 -8.26
N ALA A 159 -13.30 -5.86 -7.17
CA ALA A 159 -13.50 -4.75 -6.26
C ALA A 159 -12.18 -4.19 -5.70
N LYS A 160 -11.27 -5.07 -5.30
CA LYS A 160 -9.95 -4.68 -4.77
C LYS A 160 -9.05 -4.09 -5.85
N SER A 161 -8.95 -4.76 -6.99
CA SER A 161 -7.99 -4.42 -8.04
C SER A 161 -8.41 -3.21 -8.85
N TYR A 162 -9.68 -3.11 -9.19
CA TYR A 162 -10.20 -1.98 -9.93
C TYR A 162 -10.17 -0.68 -9.12
N TYR A 163 -10.50 -0.74 -7.82
CA TYR A 163 -10.31 0.39 -6.92
C TYR A 163 -8.85 0.88 -6.89
N LYS A 164 -7.87 -0.04 -6.80
CA LYS A 164 -6.44 0.29 -6.80
C LYS A 164 -6.01 1.02 -8.08
N LEU A 165 -6.56 0.62 -9.23
CA LEU A 165 -6.29 1.28 -10.51
C LEU A 165 -6.97 2.65 -10.59
N LEU A 166 -8.25 2.78 -10.19
CA LEU A 166 -9.00 4.02 -10.25
C LEU A 166 -8.46 5.10 -9.31
N ALA A 167 -8.03 4.72 -8.11
CA ALA A 167 -7.56 5.63 -7.08
C ALA A 167 -6.03 5.82 -7.10
N TYR A 168 -5.45 6.02 -8.29
CA TYR A 168 -4.03 6.29 -8.41
C TYR A 168 -3.63 7.63 -7.79
N LYS A 169 -2.43 7.67 -7.21
CA LYS A 169 -1.93 8.85 -6.51
C LYS A 169 -1.42 9.90 -7.49
N ASP A 170 -2.21 10.93 -7.73
CA ASP A 170 -1.85 12.10 -8.51
C ASP A 170 -1.66 13.36 -7.66
N GLU A 171 -1.41 14.48 -8.29
CA GLU A 171 -1.15 15.77 -7.65
C GLU A 171 -2.39 16.29 -6.90
N TYR A 172 -3.59 16.06 -7.43
CA TYR A 172 -4.86 16.43 -6.78
C TYR A 172 -5.09 15.61 -5.53
N GLU A 173 -4.82 14.31 -5.59
CA GLU A 173 -4.97 13.41 -4.44
C GLU A 173 -3.93 13.69 -3.35
N VAL A 174 -2.68 13.95 -3.74
CA VAL A 174 -1.63 14.38 -2.80
C VAL A 174 -2.06 15.65 -2.07
N ALA A 175 -2.58 16.63 -2.81
CA ALA A 175 -3.06 17.87 -2.20
C ALA A 175 -4.25 17.63 -1.27
N ARG A 176 -5.23 16.80 -1.68
CA ARG A 176 -6.40 16.44 -0.87
C ARG A 176 -6.01 15.78 0.44
N LEU A 177 -5.09 14.79 0.38
CA LEU A 177 -4.61 14.08 1.57
C LEU A 177 -3.88 15.01 2.54
N HIS A 178 -3.03 15.91 2.04
CA HIS A 178 -2.37 16.90 2.90
C HIS A 178 -3.38 17.84 3.56
N VAL A 179 -4.38 18.31 2.83
CA VAL A 179 -5.41 19.21 3.38
C VAL A 179 -6.26 18.49 4.43
N SER A 180 -6.66 17.25 4.18
CA SER A 180 -7.44 16.45 5.12
C SER A 180 -6.63 16.15 6.39
N TYR A 181 -5.38 15.68 6.25
CA TYR A 181 -4.52 15.37 7.38
C TYR A 181 -4.25 16.59 8.27
N LEU A 182 -3.97 17.75 7.67
CA LEU A 182 -3.75 18.99 8.43
C LEU A 182 -5.00 19.44 9.18
N LYS A 183 -6.19 19.28 8.56
CA LYS A 183 -7.45 19.70 9.17
C LYS A 183 -7.87 18.81 10.34
N ASP A 184 -7.69 17.50 10.20
CA ASP A 184 -8.29 16.53 11.13
C ASP A 184 -7.26 15.83 12.01
N GLY A 185 -5.97 15.89 11.67
CA GLY A 185 -4.91 15.08 12.28
C GLY A 185 -3.94 15.88 13.18
N ILE A 186 -3.50 17.04 12.75
CA ILE A 186 -2.44 17.76 13.49
C ILE A 186 -2.95 18.28 14.83
N GLU A 187 -4.15 18.89 14.87
CA GLU A 187 -4.73 19.41 16.11
C GLU A 187 -5.04 18.32 17.14
N LYS A 188 -5.28 17.07 16.66
CA LYS A 188 -5.52 15.90 17.53
C LYS A 188 -4.25 15.23 18.01
N THR A 189 -3.12 15.47 17.32
CA THR A 189 -1.86 14.76 17.58
C THR A 189 -0.85 15.60 18.36
N PHE A 190 -0.94 16.92 18.28
CA PHE A 190 0.02 17.84 18.88
C PHE A 190 -0.69 18.94 19.69
N ASP A 191 -0.31 19.12 20.96
CA ASP A 191 -0.85 20.15 21.84
C ASP A 191 -0.43 21.57 21.40
N ASN A 192 0.74 21.71 20.78
CA ASN A 192 1.25 22.96 20.24
C ASN A 192 1.85 22.73 18.86
N VAL A 193 1.17 23.26 17.83
CA VAL A 193 1.66 23.19 16.45
C VAL A 193 2.60 24.38 16.22
N GLY A 194 3.89 24.10 16.12
CA GLY A 194 4.90 25.08 15.74
C GLY A 194 4.85 25.38 14.23
N GLN A 195 5.99 25.33 13.57
CA GLN A 195 6.09 25.60 12.13
C GLN A 195 5.84 24.32 11.31
N ILE A 196 4.83 24.35 10.42
CA ILE A 196 4.57 23.26 9.49
C ILE A 196 5.42 23.47 8.24
N ARG A 197 6.14 22.42 7.81
CA ARG A 197 6.95 22.37 6.59
C ARG A 197 6.51 21.22 5.70
N PHE A 198 6.34 21.49 4.42
CA PHE A 198 5.90 20.53 3.41
C PHE A 198 7.08 20.11 2.54
N HIS A 199 7.37 18.83 2.47
CA HIS A 199 8.38 18.28 1.56
C HIS A 199 7.71 17.74 0.31
N LEU A 200 7.61 18.57 -0.73
CA LEU A 200 6.91 18.28 -1.97
C LEU A 200 7.89 18.26 -3.16
N ALA A 201 7.55 17.47 -4.16
CA ALA A 201 8.25 17.44 -5.45
C ALA A 201 7.27 17.73 -6.60
N PRO A 202 6.78 19.00 -6.74
CA PRO A 202 5.85 19.34 -7.80
C PRO A 202 6.49 19.05 -9.17
N PRO A 203 5.84 18.29 -10.08
CA PRO A 203 6.45 17.88 -11.36
C PRO A 203 6.93 19.04 -12.22
N LEU A 204 6.23 20.19 -12.16
CA LEU A 204 6.56 21.39 -12.93
C LEU A 204 7.69 22.23 -12.32
N LEU A 205 8.03 22.06 -11.04
CA LEU A 205 8.98 22.90 -10.30
C LEU A 205 10.19 22.13 -9.76
N SER A 206 10.16 20.81 -9.81
CA SER A 206 11.21 19.97 -9.23
C SER A 206 12.24 19.57 -10.28
N LYS A 207 13.52 19.70 -9.91
CA LYS A 207 14.62 19.16 -10.71
C LYS A 207 14.71 17.65 -10.50
N LYS A 208 15.21 16.94 -11.50
CA LYS A 208 15.53 15.51 -11.37
C LYS A 208 16.98 15.37 -10.91
N ASP A 209 17.23 14.37 -10.10
CA ASP A 209 18.59 13.94 -9.73
C ASP A 209 19.25 13.17 -10.89
N LYS A 210 20.51 12.72 -10.69
CA LYS A 210 21.28 11.94 -11.67
C LYS A 210 20.62 10.61 -12.05
N ASN A 211 19.67 10.12 -11.22
CA ASN A 211 18.95 8.88 -11.41
C ASN A 211 17.53 9.10 -11.97
N GLY A 212 17.17 10.36 -12.29
CA GLY A 212 15.87 10.72 -12.83
C GLY A 212 14.77 10.92 -11.78
N HIS A 213 15.08 10.87 -10.49
CA HIS A 213 14.11 11.08 -9.40
C HIS A 213 13.88 12.57 -9.17
N LEU A 214 12.63 12.95 -8.90
CA LEU A 214 12.28 14.31 -8.53
C LEU A 214 12.83 14.66 -7.15
N ILE A 215 13.60 15.75 -7.07
CA ILE A 215 14.16 16.24 -5.80
C ILE A 215 13.05 16.97 -5.04
N LYS A 216 12.75 16.48 -3.83
CA LYS A 216 11.82 17.14 -2.92
C LYS A 216 12.38 18.48 -2.47
N LYS A 217 11.54 19.51 -2.44
CA LYS A 217 11.83 20.82 -1.89
C LYS A 217 10.97 21.08 -0.66
N GLU A 218 11.51 21.86 0.26
CA GLU A 218 10.81 22.30 1.45
C GLU A 218 10.00 23.55 1.14
N PHE A 219 8.74 23.57 1.57
CA PHE A 219 7.80 24.70 1.46
C PHE A 219 7.23 25.00 2.84
N GLY A 220 7.12 26.26 3.18
CA GLY A 220 6.47 26.71 4.41
C GLY A 220 4.95 26.63 4.33
N SER A 221 4.28 27.07 5.39
CA SER A 221 2.81 27.05 5.53
C SER A 221 2.06 27.84 4.43
N TRP A 222 2.72 28.76 3.72
CA TRP A 222 2.15 29.51 2.60
C TRP A 222 1.67 28.62 1.44
N VAL A 223 2.19 27.39 1.31
CA VAL A 223 1.75 26.45 0.28
C VAL A 223 0.36 25.87 0.55
N PHE A 224 -0.10 25.92 1.80
CA PHE A 224 -1.36 25.29 2.20
C PHE A 224 -2.61 25.83 1.47
N PRO A 225 -2.79 27.14 1.28
CA PRO A 225 -3.88 27.65 0.42
C PRO A 225 -3.82 27.13 -1.01
N ILE A 226 -2.61 26.97 -1.56
CA ILE A 226 -2.41 26.42 -2.92
C ILE A 226 -2.85 24.94 -2.96
N LEU A 227 -2.48 24.16 -1.96
CA LEU A 227 -2.93 22.76 -1.83
C LEU A 227 -4.46 22.67 -1.71
N LYS A 228 -5.12 23.61 -1.00
CA LYS A 228 -6.60 23.67 -0.92
C LYS A 228 -7.26 23.89 -2.30
N ILE A 229 -6.68 24.78 -3.11
CA ILE A 229 -7.17 25.05 -4.47
C ILE A 229 -6.92 23.82 -5.34
N LEU A 230 -5.72 23.26 -5.27
CA LEU A 230 -5.34 22.06 -6.04
C LEU A 230 -6.22 20.85 -5.69
N ALA A 231 -6.53 20.64 -4.41
CA ALA A 231 -7.44 19.57 -3.97
C ALA A 231 -8.85 19.69 -4.58
N LYS A 232 -9.34 20.91 -4.79
CA LYS A 232 -10.61 21.16 -5.50
C LYS A 232 -10.52 20.82 -6.99
N GLY A 233 -9.32 20.81 -7.58
CA GLY A 233 -9.09 20.43 -8.95
C GLY A 233 -9.34 18.95 -9.26
N LYS A 234 -9.70 18.13 -8.28
CA LYS A 234 -10.02 16.70 -8.46
C LYS A 234 -11.05 16.41 -9.56
N TYR A 235 -11.97 17.32 -9.81
CA TYR A 235 -13.01 17.22 -10.85
C TYR A 235 -12.48 17.45 -12.27
N LEU A 236 -11.25 17.95 -12.41
CA LEU A 236 -10.60 18.19 -13.71
C LEU A 236 -9.95 16.92 -14.28
N ARG A 237 -9.81 15.86 -13.46
CA ARG A 237 -9.19 14.59 -13.92
C ARG A 237 -9.85 14.06 -15.19
N GLY A 238 -9.00 13.76 -16.17
CA GLY A 238 -9.45 13.20 -17.44
C GLY A 238 -10.16 14.20 -18.37
N THR A 239 -10.30 15.46 -17.97
CA THR A 239 -10.83 16.53 -18.85
C THR A 239 -9.68 17.21 -19.61
N ILE A 240 -10.04 18.05 -20.58
CA ILE A 240 -9.06 18.88 -21.33
C ILE A 240 -8.32 19.89 -20.44
N PHE A 241 -8.86 20.20 -19.26
CA PHE A 241 -8.27 21.11 -18.28
C PHE A 241 -7.40 20.39 -17.24
N ASP A 242 -7.21 19.08 -17.36
CA ASP A 242 -6.34 18.30 -16.49
C ASP A 242 -4.86 18.51 -16.86
N ILE A 243 -4.26 19.57 -16.32
CA ILE A 243 -2.86 19.95 -16.63
C ILE A 243 -1.84 18.84 -16.27
N PHE A 244 -2.11 18.01 -15.30
CA PHE A 244 -1.24 16.88 -14.91
C PHE A 244 -1.51 15.65 -15.76
N GLY A 245 -2.70 15.51 -16.30
CA GLY A 245 -3.16 14.37 -17.08
C GLY A 245 -2.38 14.15 -18.40
N TYR A 246 -1.63 15.14 -18.85
CA TYR A 246 -0.81 15.05 -20.07
C TYR A 246 0.55 14.40 -19.87
N THR A 247 0.98 14.17 -18.61
CA THR A 247 2.25 13.49 -18.33
C THR A 247 2.20 12.02 -18.76
N SER A 248 3.35 11.45 -19.11
CA SER A 248 3.46 10.05 -19.52
C SER A 248 2.95 9.10 -18.45
N GLU A 249 3.25 9.36 -17.17
CA GLU A 249 2.77 8.55 -16.05
C GLU A 249 1.25 8.52 -15.97
N ARG A 250 0.57 9.68 -16.10
CA ARG A 250 -0.90 9.75 -16.02
C ARG A 250 -1.58 9.11 -17.22
N LYS A 251 -0.96 9.18 -18.41
CA LYS A 251 -1.45 8.45 -19.58
C LYS A 251 -1.40 6.94 -19.36
N ILE A 252 -0.31 6.43 -18.80
CA ILE A 252 -0.15 5.02 -18.48
C ILE A 252 -1.19 4.58 -17.44
N GLU A 253 -1.38 5.34 -16.36
CA GLU A 253 -2.41 5.02 -15.35
C GLU A 253 -3.82 4.90 -15.96
N ARG A 254 -4.19 5.84 -16.85
CA ARG A 254 -5.49 5.79 -17.53
C ARG A 254 -5.61 4.63 -18.51
N ASN A 255 -4.55 4.32 -19.25
CA ASN A 255 -4.53 3.16 -20.14
C ASN A 255 -4.72 1.86 -19.37
N LEU A 256 -4.04 1.70 -18.22
CA LEU A 256 -4.23 0.51 -17.35
C LEU A 256 -5.67 0.34 -16.90
N ILE A 257 -6.37 1.44 -16.59
CA ILE A 257 -7.79 1.38 -16.24
C ILE A 257 -8.59 0.87 -17.42
N THR A 258 -8.40 1.45 -18.61
CA THR A 258 -9.15 1.08 -19.82
C THR A 258 -8.87 -0.36 -20.26
N GLU A 259 -7.61 -0.78 -20.22
CA GLU A 259 -7.21 -2.16 -20.52
C GLU A 259 -7.83 -3.14 -19.52
N TYR A 260 -7.78 -2.81 -18.22
CA TYR A 260 -8.39 -3.66 -17.20
C TYR A 260 -9.90 -3.80 -17.38
N GLU A 261 -10.60 -2.70 -17.65
CA GLU A 261 -12.04 -2.72 -17.91
C GLU A 261 -12.39 -3.62 -19.10
N LYS A 262 -11.68 -3.48 -20.20
CA LYS A 262 -11.82 -4.33 -21.40
C LYS A 262 -11.60 -5.81 -21.07
N ASP A 263 -10.51 -6.11 -20.41
CA ASP A 263 -10.13 -7.49 -20.11
C ASP A 263 -11.12 -8.14 -19.15
N ILE A 264 -11.57 -7.40 -18.11
CA ILE A 264 -12.58 -7.93 -17.19
C ILE A 264 -13.91 -8.17 -17.93
N GLU A 265 -14.38 -7.25 -18.77
CA GLU A 265 -15.59 -7.49 -19.56
C GLU A 265 -15.46 -8.72 -20.48
N LEU A 266 -14.31 -8.92 -21.11
CA LEU A 266 -14.03 -10.13 -21.90
C LEU A 266 -14.02 -11.39 -21.01
N CYS A 267 -13.40 -11.34 -19.84
CA CYS A 267 -13.41 -12.44 -18.89
C CYS A 267 -14.83 -12.82 -18.46
N LEU A 268 -15.66 -11.83 -18.14
CA LEU A 268 -17.04 -12.07 -17.70
C LEU A 268 -17.91 -12.62 -18.83
N ASN A 269 -17.72 -12.16 -20.08
CA ASN A 269 -18.44 -12.65 -21.24
C ASN A 269 -18.04 -14.10 -21.64
N ASN A 270 -16.82 -14.53 -21.28
CA ASN A 270 -16.32 -15.88 -21.53
C ASN A 270 -16.28 -16.74 -20.26
N PHE A 271 -17.08 -16.37 -19.27
CA PHE A 271 -17.11 -17.05 -17.96
C PHE A 271 -17.61 -18.49 -18.13
N SER A 272 -16.88 -19.42 -17.53
CA SER A 272 -17.26 -20.80 -17.30
C SER A 272 -16.57 -21.32 -16.05
N GLN A 273 -17.14 -22.35 -15.42
CA GLN A 273 -16.68 -22.84 -14.12
C GLN A 273 -15.22 -23.35 -14.14
N ASP A 274 -14.79 -23.93 -15.24
CA ASP A 274 -13.43 -24.40 -15.49
C ASP A 274 -12.41 -23.27 -15.66
N LYS A 275 -12.86 -22.06 -16.05
CA LYS A 275 -12.02 -20.88 -16.25
C LYS A 275 -11.92 -19.96 -15.02
N ILE A 276 -12.65 -20.23 -13.93
CA ILE A 276 -12.68 -19.39 -12.71
C ILE A 276 -11.28 -19.02 -12.23
N ASN A 277 -10.38 -20.00 -12.10
CA ASN A 277 -9.03 -19.77 -11.60
C ASN A 277 -8.20 -18.85 -12.51
N LEU A 278 -8.38 -18.95 -13.82
CA LEU A 278 -7.69 -18.07 -14.79
C LEU A 278 -8.23 -16.65 -14.70
N ILE A 279 -9.54 -16.50 -14.57
CA ILE A 279 -10.20 -15.20 -14.40
C ILE A 279 -9.78 -14.54 -13.09
N LEU A 280 -9.75 -15.28 -11.97
CA LEU A 280 -9.27 -14.78 -10.69
C LEU A 280 -7.81 -14.29 -10.76
N GLN A 281 -6.93 -15.06 -11.41
CA GLN A 281 -5.54 -14.65 -11.64
C GLN A 281 -5.49 -13.33 -12.43
N ARG A 282 -6.25 -13.21 -13.52
CA ARG A 282 -6.30 -11.95 -14.29
C ARG A 282 -6.82 -10.78 -13.46
N CYS A 283 -7.87 -10.99 -12.67
CA CYS A 283 -8.45 -9.96 -11.81
C CYS A 283 -7.44 -9.42 -10.80
N LEU A 284 -6.55 -10.27 -10.29
CA LEU A 284 -5.62 -9.92 -9.21
C LEU A 284 -4.29 -9.31 -9.69
N ILE A 285 -3.93 -9.39 -10.97
CA ILE A 285 -2.67 -8.83 -11.48
C ILE A 285 -2.43 -7.38 -11.04
N PRO A 286 -3.40 -6.45 -11.02
CA PRO A 286 -3.14 -5.09 -10.55
C PRO A 286 -2.65 -5.01 -9.11
N GLN A 287 -2.90 -6.04 -8.26
CA GLN A 287 -2.38 -6.08 -6.89
C GLN A 287 -0.85 -6.25 -6.86
N GLU A 288 -0.26 -6.83 -7.91
CA GLU A 288 1.18 -7.02 -8.07
C GLU A 288 1.91 -5.74 -8.51
N TYR A 289 1.21 -4.73 -9.03
CA TYR A 289 1.82 -3.45 -9.42
C TYR A 289 2.31 -2.70 -8.18
N LYS A 290 3.64 -2.70 -7.97
CA LYS A 290 4.31 -2.13 -6.79
C LYS A 290 5.10 -0.87 -7.16
N GLY A 291 5.27 0.01 -6.16
CA GLY A 291 6.11 1.20 -6.27
C GLY A 291 5.48 2.36 -7.03
N PHE A 292 6.32 3.33 -7.39
CA PHE A 292 5.97 4.55 -8.11
C PHE A 292 6.98 4.81 -9.22
N GLY A 293 6.61 5.63 -10.22
CA GLY A 293 7.49 5.98 -11.32
C GLY A 293 8.04 4.76 -12.07
N HIS A 294 9.34 4.71 -12.28
CA HIS A 294 10.01 3.65 -13.03
C HIS A 294 9.86 2.24 -12.41
N VAL A 295 9.73 2.15 -11.08
CA VAL A 295 9.53 0.87 -10.38
C VAL A 295 8.18 0.27 -10.76
N LYS A 296 7.11 1.11 -10.76
CA LYS A 296 5.78 0.68 -11.17
C LYS A 296 5.75 0.29 -12.65
N LEU A 297 6.41 1.09 -13.51
CA LEU A 297 6.50 0.79 -14.93
C LEU A 297 7.13 -0.57 -15.22
N LYS A 298 8.21 -0.90 -14.53
CA LYS A 298 8.83 -2.22 -14.66
C LYS A 298 7.89 -3.32 -14.18
N SER A 299 7.22 -3.14 -13.04
CA SER A 299 6.27 -4.12 -12.52
C SER A 299 5.08 -4.36 -13.49
N ILE A 300 4.64 -3.33 -14.21
CA ILE A 300 3.61 -3.44 -15.25
C ILE A 300 4.16 -4.24 -16.43
N GLU A 301 5.36 -3.91 -16.90
CA GLU A 301 5.99 -4.60 -18.04
C GLU A 301 6.22 -6.09 -17.76
N ASP A 302 6.72 -6.42 -16.56
CA ASP A 302 6.94 -7.79 -16.11
C ASP A 302 5.65 -8.63 -16.12
N ASN A 303 4.47 -8.01 -15.97
CA ASN A 303 3.17 -8.69 -15.98
C ASN A 303 2.50 -8.77 -17.37
N LYS A 304 2.98 -8.06 -18.39
CA LYS A 304 2.33 -8.05 -19.72
C LYS A 304 2.25 -9.42 -20.38
N SER A 305 3.32 -10.18 -20.37
CA SER A 305 3.36 -11.53 -20.94
C SER A 305 2.38 -12.47 -20.25
N ASN A 306 2.25 -12.34 -18.92
CA ASN A 306 1.31 -13.12 -18.13
C ASN A 306 -0.15 -12.75 -18.47
N ILE A 307 -0.47 -11.46 -18.61
CA ILE A 307 -1.80 -11.00 -19.03
C ILE A 307 -2.17 -11.59 -20.38
N ILE A 308 -1.29 -11.48 -21.37
CA ILE A 308 -1.52 -12.02 -22.73
C ILE A 308 -1.77 -13.54 -22.67
N SER A 309 -0.96 -14.27 -21.92
CA SER A 309 -1.11 -15.72 -21.75
C SER A 309 -2.43 -16.10 -21.07
N LEU A 310 -2.85 -15.37 -20.02
CA LEU A 310 -4.12 -15.61 -19.34
C LEU A 310 -5.31 -15.30 -20.26
N MET A 311 -5.28 -14.15 -20.92
CA MET A 311 -6.37 -13.74 -21.82
C MET A 311 -6.53 -14.70 -22.99
N SER A 312 -5.43 -15.20 -23.58
CA SER A 312 -5.51 -16.20 -24.66
C SER A 312 -6.12 -17.54 -24.23
N LYS A 313 -5.99 -17.91 -22.94
CA LYS A 313 -6.60 -19.12 -22.37
C LYS A 313 -8.07 -18.92 -21.99
N ILE A 314 -8.46 -17.70 -21.62
CA ILE A 314 -9.83 -17.36 -21.23
C ILE A 314 -10.71 -17.21 -22.47
N ILE A 315 -10.19 -16.56 -23.50
CA ILE A 315 -10.92 -16.30 -24.76
C ILE A 315 -10.63 -17.45 -25.71
N ASP A 316 -11.65 -18.19 -26.14
CA ASP A 316 -11.49 -19.26 -27.10
C ASP A 316 -10.95 -18.71 -28.43
N ASN A 317 -10.06 -19.48 -29.09
CA ASN A 317 -9.23 -19.08 -30.24
C ASN A 317 -9.95 -18.41 -31.46
N ASN A 318 -11.24 -18.34 -31.47
CA ASN A 318 -12.00 -17.71 -32.57
C ASN A 318 -12.09 -16.16 -32.48
N ASN A 319 -11.59 -15.55 -31.38
CA ASN A 319 -11.67 -14.09 -31.12
C ASN A 319 -10.33 -13.40 -30.90
N ILE A 320 -9.21 -14.02 -31.23
CA ILE A 320 -7.84 -13.50 -30.93
C ILE A 320 -7.46 -12.28 -31.80
N GLU A 321 -8.11 -12.03 -32.92
CA GLU A 321 -7.78 -10.90 -33.81
C GLU A 321 -7.98 -9.51 -33.18
N ASN A 322 -8.80 -9.41 -32.14
CA ASN A 322 -9.10 -8.15 -31.45
C ASN A 322 -8.08 -7.74 -30.36
N ILE A 323 -7.11 -8.62 -30.01
CA ILE A 323 -6.14 -8.37 -28.92
C ILE A 323 -4.83 -7.79 -29.45
N LYS A 324 -4.54 -7.93 -30.74
CA LYS A 324 -3.25 -7.52 -31.35
C LYS A 324 -3.15 -6.05 -31.77
N VAL A 325 -4.19 -5.25 -31.56
CA VAL A 325 -4.25 -3.85 -32.00
C VAL A 325 -4.64 -2.93 -30.82
N ALA A 326 -3.80 -2.88 -29.80
CA ALA A 326 -3.83 -1.79 -28.82
C ALA A 326 -2.42 -1.53 -28.26
#